data_c372934d6e78cfffdd9612c76fe37755
#
_entry.id   c372934d6e78cfffdd9612c76fe37755
#
_cell.length_a   1.000
_cell.length_b   1.000
_cell.length_c   1.000
_cell.angle_alpha   90.00
_cell.angle_beta   90.00
_cell.angle_gamma   90.00
#
_symmetry.space_group_name_H-M   'P 1'
#
loop_
_entity.id
_entity.type
_entity.pdbx_description
1 polymer ?
#
loop_
_entity_poly.entity_id
_entity_poly.type
_entity_poly.pdbx_seq_one_letter_code
_entity_poly.pdbx_strand_id
1 'polypeptide(L)'
;MKSRNFFAASGFAAAALLLSAVSFGATKAEIDERVHETMHQFYQINPQHKDLVARAKGILVFPNITKGGAGVAGEFGEGALRIDGKNVAYYSTTSASVGLTLGVAKHEEVILFMTQEALDKFTNSHGWSIGADTGVAILSKGAGGDYDTQTLQRPIIGIVFGEKGLIGDASLNGSKITKLDR
;
A
#
# COMPACT_ATOMS: atom_id res chain seq x y z
N MET A 1 -75.59 24.88 11.23
CA MET A 1 -74.30 24.83 11.92
C MET A 1 -73.28 24.28 10.96
N LYS A 2 -72.36 25.15 10.47
CA LYS A 2 -71.36 24.86 9.45
C LYS A 2 -70.02 24.65 10.13
N SER A 3 -69.44 23.43 10.06
CA SER A 3 -68.07 23.16 10.48
C SER A 3 -67.12 23.37 9.31
N ARG A 4 -66.16 24.26 9.44
CA ARG A 4 -65.14 24.57 8.44
C ARG A 4 -63.91 23.69 8.76
N ASN A 5 -63.62 22.77 7.85
CA ASN A 5 -62.35 21.99 7.90
C ASN A 5 -61.20 22.84 7.35
N PHE A 6 -60.22 23.11 8.19
CA PHE A 6 -58.93 23.67 7.82
C PHE A 6 -58.00 22.52 7.41
N PHE A 7 -57.68 22.46 6.14
CA PHE A 7 -56.58 21.64 5.64
C PHE A 7 -55.28 22.41 5.82
N ALA A 8 -54.43 21.97 6.73
CA ALA A 8 -53.05 22.44 6.84
C ALA A 8 -52.18 21.60 5.86
N ALA A 9 -51.70 22.27 4.81
CA ALA A 9 -50.73 21.70 3.89
C ALA A 9 -49.32 21.80 4.53
N SER A 10 -48.82 20.70 5.02
CA SER A 10 -47.43 20.59 5.48
C SER A 10 -46.53 20.39 4.27
N GLY A 11 -45.82 21.44 3.90
CA GLY A 11 -44.76 21.40 2.89
C GLY A 11 -43.55 20.63 3.42
N PHE A 12 -43.28 19.46 2.86
CA PHE A 12 -42.02 18.71 3.05
C PHE A 12 -40.95 19.36 2.16
N ALA A 13 -40.12 20.21 2.74
CA ALA A 13 -38.90 20.68 2.09
C ALA A 13 -37.89 19.53 2.10
N ALA A 14 -37.73 18.84 0.96
CA ALA A 14 -36.65 17.88 0.73
C ALA A 14 -35.32 18.65 0.62
N ALA A 15 -34.58 18.71 1.70
CA ALA A 15 -33.18 19.12 1.69
C ALA A 15 -32.35 18.03 0.99
N ALA A 16 -32.05 18.27 -0.28
CA ALA A 16 -31.07 17.47 -1.02
C ALA A 16 -29.68 17.76 -0.43
N LEU A 17 -29.24 16.91 0.48
CA LEU A 17 -27.84 16.84 0.90
C LEU A 17 -27.01 16.38 -0.30
N LEU A 18 -26.34 17.31 -0.96
CA LEU A 18 -25.25 17.04 -1.88
C LEU A 18 -24.12 16.41 -1.04
N LEU A 19 -24.10 15.08 -0.94
CA LEU A 19 -22.91 14.36 -0.52
C LEU A 19 -21.87 14.57 -1.63
N SER A 20 -21.03 15.58 -1.47
CA SER A 20 -19.76 15.65 -2.17
C SER A 20 -19.00 14.39 -1.78
N ALA A 21 -18.81 13.47 -2.73
CA ALA A 21 -17.94 12.32 -2.55
C ALA A 21 -16.54 12.87 -2.27
N VAL A 22 -16.16 12.95 -1.00
CA VAL A 22 -14.79 13.22 -0.61
C VAL A 22 -14.00 11.99 -1.08
N SER A 23 -13.24 12.16 -2.15
CA SER A 23 -12.29 11.14 -2.59
C SER A 23 -11.26 10.98 -1.48
N PHE A 24 -11.36 9.88 -0.71
CA PHE A 24 -10.44 9.55 0.39
C PHE A 24 -9.07 9.04 -0.10
N GLY A 25 -8.74 9.20 -1.37
CA GLY A 25 -7.45 8.83 -1.94
C GLY A 25 -6.50 10.02 -1.98
N ALA A 26 -5.21 9.77 -1.74
CA ALA A 26 -4.17 10.78 -1.92
C ALA A 26 -4.10 11.20 -3.40
N THR A 27 -3.77 12.46 -3.66
CA THR A 27 -3.55 12.92 -5.03
C THR A 27 -2.27 12.30 -5.60
N LYS A 28 -2.15 12.28 -6.93
CA LYS A 28 -0.94 11.82 -7.61
C LYS A 28 0.32 12.53 -7.09
N ALA A 29 0.27 13.85 -6.95
CA ALA A 29 1.39 14.65 -6.45
C ALA A 29 1.78 14.29 -5.01
N GLU A 30 0.80 14.05 -4.14
CA GLU A 30 1.05 13.62 -2.77
C GLU A 30 1.68 12.22 -2.69
N ILE A 31 1.25 11.30 -3.56
CA ILE A 31 1.86 9.97 -3.64
C ILE A 31 3.31 10.10 -4.13
N ASP A 32 3.55 10.89 -5.16
CA ASP A 32 4.89 11.09 -5.75
C ASP A 32 5.88 11.66 -4.72
N GLU A 33 5.46 12.65 -3.95
CA GLU A 33 6.27 13.25 -2.90
C GLU A 33 6.60 12.25 -1.79
N ARG A 34 5.60 11.57 -1.25
CA ARG A 34 5.79 10.55 -0.21
C ARG A 34 6.66 9.39 -0.69
N VAL A 35 6.48 8.93 -1.92
CA VAL A 35 7.33 7.89 -2.53
C VAL A 35 8.78 8.35 -2.62
N HIS A 36 9.02 9.62 -2.97
CA HIS A 36 10.38 10.18 -2.98
C HIS A 36 11.02 10.16 -1.59
N GLU A 37 10.30 10.63 -0.57
CA GLU A 37 10.75 10.64 0.83
C GLU A 37 11.03 9.22 1.34
N THR A 38 10.11 8.29 1.07
CA THR A 38 10.25 6.88 1.46
C THR A 38 11.48 6.24 0.83
N MET A 39 11.75 6.50 -0.45
CA MET A 39 12.95 5.99 -1.11
C MET A 39 14.23 6.57 -0.52
N HIS A 40 14.23 7.85 -0.13
CA HIS A 40 15.36 8.46 0.56
C HIS A 40 15.63 7.77 1.91
N GLN A 41 14.60 7.56 2.72
CA GLN A 41 14.67 6.85 4.00
C GLN A 41 15.13 5.39 3.80
N PHE A 42 14.59 4.70 2.79
CA PHE A 42 14.95 3.34 2.44
C PHE A 42 16.46 3.15 2.19
N TYR A 43 17.09 4.11 1.51
CA TYR A 43 18.55 4.09 1.28
C TYR A 43 19.38 4.36 2.55
N GLN A 44 18.80 4.99 3.55
CA GLN A 44 19.51 5.25 4.82
C GLN A 44 19.47 4.06 5.78
N ILE A 45 18.43 3.20 5.68
CA ILE A 45 18.26 2.03 6.56
C ILE A 45 19.39 1.02 6.37
N ASN A 46 19.75 0.75 5.11
CA ASN A 46 20.82 -0.17 4.77
C ASN A 46 21.50 0.24 3.46
N PRO A 47 22.84 0.38 3.42
CA PRO A 47 23.59 0.71 2.20
C PRO A 47 23.35 -0.27 1.04
N GLN A 48 23.10 -1.56 1.31
CA GLN A 48 22.80 -2.59 0.30
C GLN A 48 21.51 -2.33 -0.47
N HIS A 49 20.59 -1.50 0.05
CA HIS A 49 19.36 -1.12 -0.64
C HIS A 49 19.63 -0.41 -1.96
N LYS A 50 20.71 0.39 -2.06
CA LYS A 50 21.12 1.05 -3.31
C LYS A 50 21.45 0.04 -4.40
N ASP A 51 22.17 -1.02 -4.04
CA ASP A 51 22.55 -2.07 -4.99
C ASP A 51 21.33 -2.91 -5.41
N LEU A 52 20.40 -3.18 -4.50
CA LEU A 52 19.13 -3.86 -4.81
C LEU A 52 18.30 -3.04 -5.80
N VAL A 53 18.14 -1.76 -5.54
CA VAL A 53 17.40 -0.83 -6.40
C VAL A 53 18.05 -0.72 -7.78
N ALA A 54 19.39 -0.65 -7.86
CA ALA A 54 20.11 -0.56 -9.13
C ALA A 54 19.94 -1.79 -10.02
N ARG A 55 19.66 -2.95 -9.43
CA ARG A 55 19.42 -4.21 -10.16
C ARG A 55 17.97 -4.48 -10.47
N ALA A 56 17.04 -3.86 -9.75
CA ALA A 56 15.61 -4.06 -9.92
C ALA A 56 15.12 -3.51 -11.27
N LYS A 57 14.21 -4.24 -11.92
CA LYS A 57 13.53 -3.84 -13.16
C LYS A 57 12.36 -2.90 -12.91
N GLY A 58 11.78 -2.97 -11.72
CA GLY A 58 10.75 -2.09 -11.23
C GLY A 58 10.67 -2.14 -9.71
N ILE A 59 10.16 -1.09 -9.11
CA ILE A 59 10.06 -0.93 -7.66
C ILE A 59 8.68 -0.38 -7.34
N LEU A 60 7.90 -1.15 -6.61
CA LEU A 60 6.60 -0.71 -6.10
C LEU A 60 6.78 -0.22 -4.67
N VAL A 61 6.41 1.04 -4.43
CA VAL A 61 6.61 1.71 -3.14
C VAL A 61 5.27 2.13 -2.57
N PHE A 62 4.98 1.68 -1.36
CA PHE A 62 3.85 2.13 -0.55
C PHE A 62 4.38 2.94 0.62
N PRO A 63 4.31 4.27 0.56
CA PRO A 63 4.94 5.17 1.54
C PRO A 63 4.19 5.26 2.87
N ASN A 64 2.97 4.79 2.92
CA ASN A 64 2.14 4.86 4.12
C ASN A 64 1.04 3.80 4.06
N ILE A 65 1.30 2.68 4.69
CA ILE A 65 0.28 1.66 4.92
C ILE A 65 -0.22 1.83 6.34
N THR A 66 -1.50 2.06 6.47
CA THR A 66 -2.17 2.18 7.77
C THR A 66 -2.85 0.87 8.10
N LYS A 67 -2.47 0.29 9.23
CA LYS A 67 -3.09 -0.88 9.85
C LYS A 67 -3.95 -0.42 11.01
N GLY A 68 -5.20 -0.82 11.05
CA GLY A 68 -6.09 -0.48 12.15
C GLY A 68 -7.14 -1.55 12.39
N GLY A 69 -7.53 -1.73 13.66
CA GLY A 69 -8.56 -2.68 14.01
C GLY A 69 -8.67 -2.99 15.50
N ALA A 70 -9.70 -3.79 15.83
CA ALA A 70 -9.94 -4.36 17.16
C ALA A 70 -10.43 -5.80 16.96
N GLY A 71 -9.55 -6.79 17.15
CA GLY A 71 -9.82 -8.21 16.92
C GLY A 71 -9.75 -8.64 15.44
N VAL A 72 -10.21 -7.81 14.50
CA VAL A 72 -9.96 -7.89 13.06
C VAL A 72 -9.26 -6.62 12.65
N ALA A 73 -8.15 -6.73 11.95
CA ALA A 73 -7.41 -5.57 11.45
C ALA A 73 -7.46 -5.54 9.92
N GLY A 74 -7.65 -4.34 9.38
CA GLY A 74 -7.47 -4.05 7.97
C GLY A 74 -6.23 -3.20 7.75
N GLU A 75 -5.58 -3.37 6.62
CA GLU A 75 -4.49 -2.52 6.16
C GLU A 75 -4.87 -1.89 4.82
N PHE A 76 -4.48 -0.64 4.64
CA PHE A 76 -4.69 0.10 3.42
C PHE A 76 -3.53 1.06 3.18
N GLY A 77 -3.07 1.12 1.93
CA GLY A 77 -2.06 2.07 1.48
C GLY A 77 -2.18 2.35 -0.01
N GLU A 78 -1.68 3.50 -0.42
CA GLU A 78 -1.53 3.88 -1.82
C GLU A 78 -0.06 4.13 -2.12
N GLY A 79 0.37 3.79 -3.34
CA GLY A 79 1.76 3.88 -3.72
C GLY A 79 1.95 3.97 -5.23
N ALA A 80 3.21 3.95 -5.66
CA ALA A 80 3.56 4.03 -7.06
C ALA A 80 4.58 2.97 -7.48
N LEU A 81 4.42 2.49 -8.71
CA LEU A 81 5.43 1.69 -9.42
C LEU A 81 6.44 2.64 -10.06
N ARG A 82 7.70 2.43 -9.75
CA ARG A 82 8.83 3.16 -10.32
C ARG A 82 9.59 2.27 -11.30
N ILE A 83 9.87 2.81 -12.48
CA ILE A 83 10.76 2.22 -13.49
C ILE A 83 11.73 3.32 -13.92
N ASP A 84 13.01 3.02 -13.95
CA ASP A 84 14.07 3.98 -14.30
C ASP A 84 13.98 5.30 -13.50
N GLY A 85 13.64 5.19 -12.21
CA GLY A 85 13.54 6.33 -11.30
C GLY A 85 12.28 7.20 -11.44
N LYS A 86 11.36 6.86 -12.34
CA LYS A 86 10.11 7.60 -12.60
C LYS A 86 8.89 6.82 -12.12
N ASN A 87 7.93 7.49 -11.54
CA ASN A 87 6.63 6.90 -11.20
C ASN A 87 5.80 6.74 -12.48
N VAL A 88 5.50 5.48 -12.86
CA VAL A 88 4.84 5.15 -14.14
C VAL A 88 3.39 4.69 -13.96
N ALA A 89 3.01 4.23 -12.78
CA ALA A 89 1.65 3.78 -12.45
C ALA A 89 1.42 3.84 -10.95
N TYR A 90 0.15 3.90 -10.54
CA TYR A 90 -0.27 4.01 -9.14
C TYR A 90 -1.08 2.78 -8.74
N TYR A 91 -0.94 2.38 -7.49
CA TYR A 91 -1.55 1.18 -6.94
C TYR A 91 -2.05 1.42 -5.52
N SER A 92 -3.07 0.66 -5.13
CA SER A 92 -3.45 0.51 -3.73
C SER A 92 -3.11 -0.89 -3.24
N THR A 93 -2.76 -1.02 -1.97
CA THR A 93 -2.65 -2.30 -1.27
C THR A 93 -3.71 -2.39 -0.19
N THR A 94 -4.29 -3.57 -0.04
CA THR A 94 -5.26 -3.89 1.01
C THR A 94 -4.95 -5.27 1.56
N SER A 95 -5.02 -5.43 2.87
CA SER A 95 -5.00 -6.74 3.51
C SER A 95 -5.97 -6.80 4.68
N ALA A 96 -6.32 -8.00 5.09
CA ALA A 96 -7.10 -8.25 6.30
C ALA A 96 -6.40 -9.31 7.14
N SER A 97 -6.32 -9.07 8.43
CA SER A 97 -5.76 -10.01 9.39
C SER A 97 -6.68 -10.18 10.59
N VAL A 98 -6.72 -11.38 11.14
CA VAL A 98 -7.44 -11.70 12.37
C VAL A 98 -6.40 -11.89 13.47
N GLY A 99 -6.57 -11.18 14.59
CA GLY A 99 -5.63 -11.28 15.70
C GLY A 99 -5.89 -10.21 16.77
N LEU A 100 -5.08 -10.23 17.83
CA LEU A 100 -5.15 -9.25 18.93
C LEU A 100 -4.52 -7.91 18.51
N THR A 101 -5.00 -7.31 17.42
CA THR A 101 -4.57 -5.97 17.02
C THR A 101 -5.52 -4.95 17.65
N LEU A 102 -4.99 -4.16 18.56
CA LEU A 102 -5.67 -3.00 19.14
C LEU A 102 -4.87 -1.75 18.78
N GLY A 103 -5.51 -0.82 18.07
CA GLY A 103 -4.90 0.46 17.72
C GLY A 103 -4.64 0.67 16.24
N VAL A 104 -3.82 1.68 15.97
CA VAL A 104 -3.40 2.07 14.61
C VAL A 104 -1.88 2.02 14.55
N ALA A 105 -1.36 1.35 13.53
CA ALA A 105 0.06 1.31 13.19
C ALA A 105 0.27 1.77 11.76
N LYS A 106 1.45 2.32 11.47
CA LYS A 106 1.87 2.73 10.13
C LYS A 106 3.20 2.10 9.80
N HIS A 107 3.36 1.73 8.54
CA HIS A 107 4.61 1.21 8.00
C HIS A 107 4.71 1.52 6.51
N GLU A 108 5.89 1.35 5.97
CA GLU A 108 6.23 1.49 4.57
C GLU A 108 6.59 0.13 3.98
N GLU A 109 6.27 -0.06 2.70
CA GLU A 109 6.64 -1.26 1.95
C GLU A 109 7.35 -0.89 0.65
N VAL A 110 8.42 -1.62 0.36
CA VAL A 110 9.11 -1.59 -0.93
C VAL A 110 9.17 -2.99 -1.49
N ILE A 111 8.60 -3.17 -2.68
CA ILE A 111 8.61 -4.43 -3.41
C ILE A 111 9.47 -4.25 -4.66
N LEU A 112 10.56 -5.02 -4.73
CA LEU A 112 11.53 -4.96 -5.82
C LEU A 112 11.27 -6.12 -6.79
N PHE A 113 11.02 -5.83 -8.04
CA PHE A 113 10.93 -6.80 -9.12
C PHE A 113 12.33 -6.96 -9.73
N MET A 114 13.02 -8.04 -9.37
CA MET A 114 14.42 -8.27 -9.75
C MET A 114 14.57 -8.78 -11.17
N THR A 115 13.51 -9.35 -11.75
CA THR A 115 13.48 -9.85 -13.14
C THR A 115 12.39 -9.15 -13.95
N GLN A 116 12.63 -9.04 -15.27
CA GLN A 116 11.64 -8.47 -16.18
C GLN A 116 10.35 -9.30 -16.21
N GLU A 117 10.49 -10.63 -16.18
CA GLU A 117 9.34 -11.54 -16.14
C GLU A 117 8.42 -11.27 -14.93
N ALA A 118 9.00 -11.05 -13.75
CA ALA A 118 8.24 -10.76 -12.54
C ALA A 118 7.51 -9.41 -12.66
N LEU A 119 8.17 -8.39 -13.20
CA LEU A 119 7.57 -7.08 -13.45
C LEU A 119 6.42 -7.18 -14.46
N ASP A 120 6.62 -7.90 -15.56
CA ASP A 120 5.62 -8.07 -16.61
C ASP A 120 4.38 -8.83 -16.09
N LYS A 121 4.58 -9.90 -15.31
CA LYS A 121 3.48 -10.62 -14.65
C LYS A 121 2.68 -9.70 -13.74
N PHE A 122 3.34 -8.86 -12.97
CA PHE A 122 2.70 -7.89 -12.11
C PHE A 122 1.90 -6.85 -12.90
N THR A 123 2.52 -6.18 -13.87
CA THR A 123 1.90 -5.07 -14.61
C THR A 123 0.75 -5.51 -15.50
N ASN A 124 0.77 -6.76 -16.01
CA ASN A 124 -0.29 -7.34 -16.82
C ASN A 124 -1.44 -7.94 -15.98
N SER A 125 -1.30 -8.01 -14.66
CA SER A 125 -2.37 -8.51 -13.80
C SER A 125 -3.43 -7.44 -13.54
N HIS A 126 -4.72 -7.82 -13.52
CA HIS A 126 -5.83 -6.94 -13.13
C HIS A 126 -6.04 -6.83 -11.61
N GLY A 127 -5.17 -7.44 -10.86
CA GLY A 127 -5.14 -7.49 -9.40
C GLY A 127 -4.15 -8.55 -8.99
N TRP A 128 -3.18 -8.16 -8.17
CA TRP A 128 -2.12 -9.04 -7.75
C TRP A 128 -2.25 -9.33 -6.26
N SER A 129 -2.31 -10.61 -5.91
CA SER A 129 -2.35 -11.03 -4.51
C SER A 129 -1.02 -11.64 -4.12
N ILE A 130 -0.45 -11.16 -3.03
CA ILE A 130 0.78 -11.70 -2.48
C ILE A 130 0.44 -12.93 -1.65
N GLY A 131 0.99 -14.08 -2.03
CA GLY A 131 0.79 -15.35 -1.35
C GLY A 131 1.96 -16.30 -1.60
N ALA A 132 1.83 -17.53 -1.12
CA ALA A 132 2.88 -18.55 -1.23
C ALA A 132 3.36 -18.80 -2.68
N ASP A 133 2.44 -18.63 -3.65
CA ASP A 133 2.71 -18.92 -5.06
C ASP A 133 3.36 -17.76 -5.82
N THR A 134 3.45 -16.57 -5.23
CA THR A 134 4.00 -15.39 -5.91
C THR A 134 5.53 -15.33 -5.88
N GLY A 135 6.17 -16.16 -5.09
CA GLY A 135 7.64 -16.21 -4.98
C GLY A 135 8.26 -14.95 -4.35
N VAL A 136 7.46 -14.12 -3.66
CA VAL A 136 7.95 -12.97 -2.92
C VAL A 136 8.75 -13.44 -1.71
N ALA A 137 9.99 -13.03 -1.63
CA ALA A 137 10.80 -13.20 -0.42
C ALA A 137 10.76 -11.91 0.40
N ILE A 138 10.47 -12.03 1.69
CA ILE A 138 10.46 -10.88 2.60
C ILE A 138 11.84 -10.78 3.25
N LEU A 139 12.48 -9.64 3.06
CA LEU A 139 13.69 -9.30 3.79
C LEU A 139 13.30 -8.75 5.16
N SER A 140 13.58 -9.54 6.17
CA SER A 140 13.55 -9.11 7.56
C SER A 140 14.97 -8.86 8.05
N LYS A 141 15.11 -8.06 9.10
CA LYS A 141 16.41 -7.78 9.71
C LYS A 141 17.04 -9.07 10.26
N GLY A 142 18.04 -9.61 9.56
CA GLY A 142 18.90 -10.67 10.11
C GLY A 142 19.74 -10.14 11.28
N ALA A 143 20.18 -11.04 12.15
CA ALA A 143 20.95 -10.72 13.36
C ALA A 143 22.31 -10.00 13.10
N GLY A 144 22.75 -9.89 11.85
CA GLY A 144 24.01 -9.25 11.46
C GLY A 144 23.86 -8.03 10.52
N GLY A 145 22.64 -7.66 10.14
CA GLY A 145 22.41 -6.56 9.19
C GLY A 145 22.65 -6.92 7.73
N ASP A 146 23.18 -8.10 7.44
CA ASP A 146 23.39 -8.61 6.09
C ASP A 146 22.18 -9.44 5.65
N TYR A 147 21.84 -9.33 4.38
CA TYR A 147 20.76 -10.10 3.79
C TYR A 147 21.26 -11.48 3.35
N ASP A 148 20.40 -12.49 3.57
CA ASP A 148 20.65 -13.83 3.10
C ASP A 148 20.78 -13.88 1.56
N THR A 149 21.85 -14.51 1.09
CA THR A 149 22.19 -14.62 -0.33
C THR A 149 21.09 -15.32 -1.15
N GLN A 150 20.37 -16.27 -0.56
CA GLN A 150 19.27 -16.96 -1.25
C GLN A 150 18.07 -16.03 -1.46
N THR A 151 17.78 -15.20 -0.48
CA THR A 151 16.71 -14.18 -0.58
C THR A 151 17.03 -13.15 -1.64
N LEU A 152 18.30 -12.75 -1.77
CA LEU A 152 18.75 -11.78 -2.79
C LEU A 152 18.67 -12.32 -4.24
N GLN A 153 18.54 -13.63 -4.42
CA GLN A 153 18.37 -14.27 -5.74
C GLN A 153 16.89 -14.46 -6.13
N ARG A 154 15.97 -14.09 -5.28
CA ARG A 154 14.54 -14.23 -5.58
C ARG A 154 14.07 -13.22 -6.64
N PRO A 155 13.12 -13.61 -7.49
CA PRO A 155 12.62 -12.72 -8.55
C PRO A 155 11.85 -11.52 -8.02
N ILE A 156 11.32 -11.61 -6.79
CA ILE A 156 10.59 -10.53 -6.12
C ILE A 156 11.03 -10.48 -4.66
N ILE A 157 11.41 -9.31 -4.19
CA ILE A 157 11.87 -9.06 -2.83
C ILE A 157 10.98 -7.99 -2.21
N GLY A 158 10.36 -8.30 -1.07
CA GLY A 158 9.57 -7.36 -0.27
C GLY A 158 10.33 -6.92 0.97
N ILE A 159 10.32 -5.64 1.27
CA ILE A 159 10.94 -5.04 2.45
C ILE A 159 9.93 -4.17 3.15
N VAL A 160 9.69 -4.47 4.43
CA VAL A 160 8.77 -3.71 5.29
C VAL A 160 9.58 -2.98 6.35
N PHE A 161 9.33 -1.71 6.53
CA PHE A 161 10.05 -0.87 7.48
C PHE A 161 9.14 0.24 8.03
N GLY A 162 9.62 0.98 8.98
CA GLY A 162 8.96 2.12 9.59
C GLY A 162 10.00 3.09 10.13
N GLU A 163 9.59 4.10 10.87
CA GLU A 163 10.47 5.15 11.44
C GLU A 163 11.68 4.60 12.20
N LYS A 164 11.57 3.41 12.80
CA LYS A 164 12.64 2.76 13.58
C LYS A 164 13.48 1.75 12.78
N GLY A 165 13.28 1.65 11.47
CA GLY A 165 13.97 0.71 10.60
C GLY A 165 13.13 -0.51 10.20
N LEU A 166 13.78 -1.64 9.83
CA LEU A 166 13.10 -2.84 9.33
C LEU A 166 12.19 -3.48 10.37
N ILE A 167 11.02 -3.92 9.91
CA ILE A 167 10.03 -4.65 10.70
C ILE A 167 10.18 -6.15 10.39
N GLY A 168 10.67 -6.91 11.38
CA GLY A 168 11.05 -8.29 11.18
C GLY A 168 9.91 -9.31 11.21
N ASP A 169 8.76 -8.94 11.76
CA ASP A 169 7.57 -9.78 11.90
C ASP A 169 6.44 -9.40 10.92
N ALA A 170 6.73 -8.51 9.98
CA ALA A 170 5.78 -8.12 8.96
C ALA A 170 5.58 -9.25 7.94
N SER A 171 4.35 -9.42 7.51
CA SER A 171 3.97 -10.35 6.46
C SER A 171 3.22 -9.61 5.36
N LEU A 172 3.67 -9.78 4.13
CA LEU A 172 2.97 -9.31 2.93
C LEU A 172 1.90 -10.30 2.47
N ASN A 173 1.88 -11.51 3.02
CA ASN A 173 0.94 -12.56 2.63
C ASN A 173 -0.52 -12.13 2.85
N GLY A 174 -1.35 -12.33 1.84
CA GLY A 174 -2.75 -11.94 1.87
C GLY A 174 -3.02 -10.50 1.43
N SER A 175 -1.98 -9.73 1.11
CA SER A 175 -2.15 -8.39 0.53
C SER A 175 -2.64 -8.50 -0.91
N LYS A 176 -3.65 -7.69 -1.23
CA LYS A 176 -4.16 -7.51 -2.59
C LYS A 176 -3.77 -6.14 -3.11
N ILE A 177 -3.05 -6.14 -4.23
CA ILE A 177 -2.58 -4.93 -4.89
C ILE A 177 -3.43 -4.70 -6.15
N THR A 178 -3.99 -3.49 -6.27
CA THR A 178 -4.88 -3.12 -7.36
C THR A 178 -4.38 -1.83 -8.01
N LYS A 179 -4.36 -1.79 -9.35
CA LYS A 179 -3.98 -0.61 -10.11
C LYS A 179 -5.04 0.48 -9.95
N LEU A 180 -4.60 1.72 -9.80
CA LEU A 180 -5.43 2.90 -9.71
C LEU A 180 -5.41 3.64 -11.05
N ASP A 181 -6.59 4.07 -11.51
CA ASP A 181 -6.75 4.92 -12.69
C ASP A 181 -6.51 6.38 -12.31
N ARG A 182 -5.24 6.81 -12.43
CA ARG A 182 -4.79 8.18 -12.09
C ARG A 182 -3.78 8.72 -13.09
#